data_d50e1ad8b7c0f130b44ae78894f9491f
#
_entry.id   d50e1ad8b7c0f130b44ae78894f9491f
#
_cell.length_a   1.000
_cell.length_b   1.000
_cell.length_c   1.000
_cell.angle_alpha   90.00
_cell.angle_beta   90.00
_cell.angle_gamma   90.00
#
_symmetry.space_group_name_H-M   'P 1'
#
loop_
_entity.id
_entity.type
_entity.pdbx_description
1 polymer ?
#
loop_
_entity_poly.entity_id
_entity_poly.type
_entity_poly.pdbx_seq_one_letter_code
_entity_poly.pdbx_strand_id
1 'polypeptide(L)'
;RQGLDEIDIPGSDDTSSIINALSKQTPDRILTIAQAMRLGITNDDIQAVTLYDPWFIERIREIIDTENNIRKIGLPSSADDLRKLKMLGFTDARLAKITGSSELEVRKKRHDLNITAVFKRIDTCAAEFEAQTPYMYSTYESPMMGDVECEARPSTKTKVIILGGGPNRIGQGIEFDYCCCHACFALTEVGYETIMVNCCLLYTSPSPRD
;
A
#
# COMPACT_ATOMS: atom_id res chain seq x y z
N ARG A 1 1.55 7.14 -8.31
CA ARG A 1 0.11 7.23 -8.02
C ARG A 1 -0.18 6.52 -6.72
N GLN A 2 -1.02 7.09 -5.88
CA GLN A 2 -1.37 6.53 -4.58
C GLN A 2 -2.80 5.98 -4.63
N GLY A 3 -2.90 4.65 -4.71
CA GLY A 3 -4.18 3.96 -4.64
C GLY A 3 -5.08 4.16 -5.86
N LEU A 4 -6.38 3.94 -5.67
CA LEU A 4 -7.41 4.03 -6.70
C LEU A 4 -7.94 5.48 -6.82
N ASP A 5 -7.06 6.43 -7.14
CA ASP A 5 -7.46 7.83 -7.33
C ASP A 5 -8.41 7.99 -8.51
N GLU A 6 -9.19 9.08 -8.45
CA GLU A 6 -10.02 9.50 -9.57
C GLU A 6 -9.15 9.82 -10.78
N ILE A 7 -9.62 9.44 -11.96
CA ILE A 7 -8.99 9.77 -13.23
C ILE A 7 -9.97 10.56 -14.08
N ASP A 8 -9.42 11.41 -14.91
CA ASP A 8 -10.22 12.11 -15.92
C ASP A 8 -10.49 11.15 -17.09
N ILE A 9 -11.74 10.83 -17.29
CA ILE A 9 -12.21 10.01 -18.42
C ILE A 9 -13.03 10.95 -19.32
N PRO A 10 -12.58 11.24 -20.55
CA PRO A 10 -13.35 12.06 -21.46
C PRO A 10 -14.75 11.49 -21.66
N GLY A 11 -15.79 12.31 -21.45
CA GLY A 11 -17.19 11.88 -21.52
C GLY A 11 -17.66 11.09 -20.30
N SER A 12 -17.08 11.33 -19.12
CA SER A 12 -17.41 10.61 -17.87
C SER A 12 -18.87 10.73 -17.43
N ASP A 13 -19.64 11.63 -17.99
CA ASP A 13 -21.08 11.78 -17.73
C ASP A 13 -21.93 10.80 -18.57
N ASP A 14 -21.31 10.11 -19.53
CA ASP A 14 -21.96 9.13 -20.40
C ASP A 14 -21.44 7.72 -20.17
N THR A 15 -22.35 6.81 -19.80
CA THR A 15 -22.07 5.39 -19.56
C THR A 15 -21.38 4.72 -20.74
N SER A 16 -21.76 5.09 -21.98
CA SER A 16 -21.17 4.52 -23.20
C SER A 16 -19.69 4.88 -23.32
N SER A 17 -19.31 6.10 -22.97
CA SER A 17 -17.91 6.57 -23.00
C SER A 17 -17.05 5.83 -21.97
N ILE A 18 -17.61 5.55 -20.78
CA ILE A 18 -16.91 4.80 -19.73
C ILE A 18 -16.73 3.34 -20.15
N ILE A 19 -17.76 2.71 -20.69
CA ILE A 19 -17.70 1.33 -21.22
C ILE A 19 -16.63 1.24 -22.33
N ASN A 20 -16.59 2.21 -23.22
CA ASN A 20 -15.56 2.28 -24.26
C ASN A 20 -14.15 2.45 -23.66
N ALA A 21 -13.99 3.25 -22.59
CA ALA A 21 -12.72 3.38 -21.89
C ALA A 21 -12.31 2.06 -21.20
N LEU A 22 -13.26 1.33 -20.60
CA LEU A 22 -13.04 0.02 -19.99
C LEU A 22 -12.61 -1.05 -20.99
N SER A 23 -13.08 -0.99 -22.25
CA SER A 23 -12.72 -1.96 -23.28
C SER A 23 -11.24 -1.87 -23.71
N LYS A 24 -10.60 -0.72 -23.47
CA LYS A 24 -9.20 -0.50 -23.84
C LYS A 24 -8.25 -1.10 -22.80
N GLN A 25 -7.28 -1.89 -23.27
CA GLN A 25 -6.24 -2.47 -22.42
C GLN A 25 -5.13 -1.45 -22.18
N THR A 26 -5.29 -0.61 -21.14
CA THR A 26 -4.32 0.42 -20.76
C THR A 26 -3.70 0.10 -19.40
N PRO A 27 -2.51 0.61 -19.09
CA PRO A 27 -1.89 0.45 -17.77
C PRO A 27 -2.74 1.00 -16.61
N ASP A 28 -3.61 1.95 -16.87
CA ASP A 28 -4.49 2.60 -15.91
C ASP A 28 -5.90 1.96 -15.82
N ARG A 29 -6.10 0.81 -16.46
CA ARG A 29 -7.41 0.15 -16.55
C ARG A 29 -8.06 -0.10 -15.18
N ILE A 30 -7.25 -0.42 -14.17
CA ILE A 30 -7.73 -0.60 -12.80
C ILE A 30 -8.34 0.70 -12.23
N LEU A 31 -7.77 1.85 -12.55
CA LEU A 31 -8.33 3.16 -12.16
C LEU A 31 -9.62 3.47 -12.91
N THR A 32 -9.69 3.07 -14.19
CA THR A 32 -10.91 3.18 -15.00
C THR A 32 -12.04 2.33 -14.41
N ILE A 33 -11.74 1.10 -13.96
CA ILE A 33 -12.68 0.23 -13.27
C ILE A 33 -13.20 0.90 -11.99
N ALA A 34 -12.30 1.42 -11.15
CA ALA A 34 -12.68 2.11 -9.93
C ALA A 34 -13.56 3.34 -10.21
N GLN A 35 -13.26 4.10 -11.26
CA GLN A 35 -14.06 5.25 -11.66
C GLN A 35 -15.43 4.84 -12.19
N ALA A 36 -15.53 3.78 -12.99
CA ALA A 36 -16.78 3.22 -13.46
C ALA A 36 -17.69 2.81 -12.29
N MET A 37 -17.11 2.21 -11.25
CA MET A 37 -17.82 1.85 -10.02
C MET A 37 -18.36 3.07 -9.26
N ARG A 38 -17.60 4.18 -9.20
CA ARG A 38 -18.06 5.44 -8.60
C ARG A 38 -19.26 6.05 -9.34
N LEU A 39 -19.31 5.79 -10.63
CA LEU A 39 -20.40 6.25 -11.52
C LEU A 39 -21.58 5.27 -11.59
N GLY A 40 -21.55 4.21 -10.78
CA GLY A 40 -22.67 3.28 -10.59
C GLY A 40 -22.72 2.10 -11.57
N ILE A 41 -21.69 1.88 -12.39
CA ILE A 41 -21.64 0.71 -13.28
C ILE A 41 -21.50 -0.57 -12.44
N THR A 42 -22.28 -1.59 -12.79
CA THR A 42 -22.35 -2.84 -12.04
C THR A 42 -21.09 -3.71 -12.22
N ASN A 43 -20.88 -4.64 -11.31
CA ASN A 43 -19.78 -5.61 -11.44
C ASN A 43 -19.92 -6.48 -12.69
N ASP A 44 -21.14 -6.87 -13.02
CA ASP A 44 -21.44 -7.71 -14.19
C ASP A 44 -21.12 -6.97 -15.49
N ASP A 45 -21.51 -5.70 -15.61
CA ASP A 45 -21.19 -4.87 -16.78
C ASP A 45 -19.68 -4.67 -16.92
N ILE A 46 -18.98 -4.42 -15.81
CA ILE A 46 -17.53 -4.28 -15.79
C ILE A 46 -16.87 -5.60 -16.21
N GLN A 47 -17.33 -6.73 -15.69
CA GLN A 47 -16.81 -8.05 -16.04
C GLN A 47 -17.03 -8.37 -17.51
N ALA A 48 -18.23 -8.12 -18.03
CA ALA A 48 -18.56 -8.38 -19.44
C ALA A 48 -17.62 -7.66 -20.41
N VAL A 49 -17.16 -6.46 -20.07
CA VAL A 49 -16.29 -5.66 -20.92
C VAL A 49 -14.81 -5.95 -20.68
N THR A 50 -14.41 -6.14 -19.41
CA THR A 50 -13.00 -6.25 -19.03
C THR A 50 -12.47 -7.67 -19.05
N LEU A 51 -13.36 -8.65 -18.90
CA LEU A 51 -13.06 -10.07 -18.70
C LEU A 51 -12.15 -10.33 -17.47
N TYR A 52 -12.14 -9.42 -16.51
CA TYR A 52 -11.44 -9.65 -15.24
C TYR A 52 -12.18 -10.69 -14.42
N ASP A 53 -11.43 -11.49 -13.69
CA ASP A 53 -12.00 -12.42 -12.72
C ASP A 53 -12.86 -11.66 -11.70
N PRO A 54 -14.09 -12.14 -11.39
CA PRO A 54 -15.02 -11.49 -10.46
C PRO A 54 -14.40 -11.16 -9.10
N TRP A 55 -13.51 -12.00 -8.61
CA TRP A 55 -12.84 -11.78 -7.33
C TRP A 55 -12.09 -10.43 -7.27
N PHE A 56 -11.35 -10.08 -8.34
CA PHE A 56 -10.64 -8.79 -8.39
C PHE A 56 -11.62 -7.61 -8.47
N ILE A 57 -12.70 -7.77 -9.22
CA ILE A 57 -13.74 -6.74 -9.35
C ILE A 57 -14.40 -6.50 -7.99
N GLU A 58 -14.72 -7.57 -7.24
CA GLU A 58 -15.27 -7.47 -5.89
C GLU A 58 -14.32 -6.78 -4.92
N ARG A 59 -13.02 -7.07 -4.95
CA ARG A 59 -12.02 -6.40 -4.08
C ARG A 59 -11.93 -4.89 -4.39
N ILE A 60 -12.02 -4.49 -5.65
CA ILE A 60 -12.06 -3.07 -6.02
C ILE A 60 -13.37 -2.44 -5.53
N ARG A 61 -14.50 -3.14 -5.70
CA ARG A 61 -15.83 -2.70 -5.23
C ARG A 61 -15.81 -2.43 -3.73
N GLU A 62 -15.26 -3.32 -2.93
CA GLU A 62 -15.16 -3.16 -1.49
C GLU A 62 -14.44 -1.84 -1.11
N ILE A 63 -13.36 -1.50 -1.80
CA ILE A 63 -12.64 -0.24 -1.58
C ILE A 63 -13.51 0.96 -1.95
N ILE A 64 -14.21 0.92 -3.08
CA ILE A 64 -15.06 2.02 -3.53
C ILE A 64 -16.28 2.21 -2.64
N ASP A 65 -16.91 1.12 -2.19
CA ASP A 65 -18.06 1.19 -1.28
C ASP A 65 -17.64 1.73 0.09
N THR A 66 -16.44 1.33 0.58
CA THR A 66 -15.83 1.91 1.78
C THR A 66 -15.58 3.40 1.61
N GLU A 67 -15.04 3.83 0.47
CA GLU A 67 -14.83 5.24 0.13
C GLU A 67 -16.15 6.02 0.14
N ASN A 68 -17.19 5.48 -0.47
CA ASN A 68 -18.53 6.09 -0.50
C ASN A 68 -19.14 6.19 0.89
N ASN A 69 -18.92 5.20 1.74
CA ASN A 69 -19.34 5.23 3.13
C ASN A 69 -18.62 6.34 3.91
N ILE A 70 -17.30 6.44 3.78
CA ILE A 70 -16.53 7.51 4.43
C ILE A 70 -16.99 8.90 3.98
N ARG A 71 -17.33 9.08 2.71
CA ARG A 71 -17.88 10.36 2.22
C ARG A 71 -19.18 10.75 2.92
N LYS A 72 -20.03 9.77 3.27
CA LYS A 72 -21.33 9.99 3.91
C LYS A 72 -21.22 10.24 5.42
N ILE A 73 -20.40 9.43 6.11
CA ILE A 73 -20.35 9.44 7.58
C ILE A 73 -19.15 10.19 8.15
N GLY A 74 -18.17 10.54 7.32
CA GLY A 74 -16.92 11.15 7.74
C GLY A 74 -15.92 10.15 8.30
N LEU A 75 -14.84 10.67 8.90
CA LEU A 75 -13.77 9.86 9.48
C LEU A 75 -14.25 9.19 10.79
N PRO A 76 -14.12 7.86 10.93
CA PRO A 76 -14.56 7.14 12.12
C PRO A 76 -13.92 7.68 13.41
N SER A 77 -14.68 7.66 14.51
CA SER A 77 -14.16 8.02 15.84
C SER A 77 -13.60 6.82 16.61
N SER A 78 -13.99 5.62 16.20
CA SER A 78 -13.49 4.36 16.78
C SER A 78 -12.10 4.03 16.28
N ALA A 79 -11.22 3.58 17.18
CA ALA A 79 -9.88 3.10 16.83
C ALA A 79 -9.94 1.89 15.87
N ASP A 80 -10.87 0.96 16.12
CA ASP A 80 -10.99 -0.26 15.34
C ASP A 80 -11.45 0.02 13.91
N ASP A 81 -12.40 0.92 13.73
CA ASP A 81 -12.89 1.25 12.40
C ASP A 81 -11.84 2.05 11.61
N LEU A 82 -11.11 2.98 12.25
CA LEU A 82 -10.03 3.68 11.58
C LEU A 82 -8.87 2.71 11.26
N ARG A 83 -8.58 1.73 12.11
CA ARG A 83 -7.58 0.69 11.85
C ARG A 83 -7.97 -0.17 10.64
N LYS A 84 -9.24 -0.57 10.52
CA LYS A 84 -9.76 -1.29 9.34
C LYS A 84 -9.52 -0.52 8.04
N LEU A 85 -9.75 0.80 8.04
CA LEU A 85 -9.45 1.64 6.87
C LEU A 85 -7.97 1.63 6.52
N LYS A 86 -7.10 1.69 7.53
CA LYS A 86 -5.64 1.60 7.31
C LYS A 86 -5.22 0.22 6.77
N MET A 87 -5.83 -0.86 7.24
CA MET A 87 -5.61 -2.23 6.75
C MET A 87 -6.06 -2.40 5.29
N LEU A 88 -7.14 -1.73 4.88
CA LEU A 88 -7.59 -1.68 3.47
C LEU A 88 -6.68 -0.82 2.58
N GLY A 89 -5.66 -0.16 3.14
CA GLY A 89 -4.68 0.61 2.37
C GLY A 89 -5.01 2.10 2.21
N PHE A 90 -6.04 2.62 2.86
CA PHE A 90 -6.31 4.06 2.81
C PHE A 90 -5.17 4.86 3.47
N THR A 91 -4.51 5.72 2.70
CA THR A 91 -3.51 6.65 3.23
C THR A 91 -4.16 7.80 3.99
N ASP A 92 -3.42 8.46 4.89
CA ASP A 92 -3.93 9.64 5.60
C ASP A 92 -4.31 10.75 4.62
N ALA A 93 -3.53 10.93 3.55
CA ALA A 93 -3.82 11.87 2.46
C ALA A 93 -5.12 11.52 1.71
N ARG A 94 -5.38 10.23 1.43
CA ARG A 94 -6.62 9.81 0.77
C ARG A 94 -7.84 10.03 1.65
N LEU A 95 -7.74 9.65 2.92
CA LEU A 95 -8.81 9.89 3.90
C LEU A 95 -9.11 11.38 4.04
N ALA A 96 -8.08 12.22 4.10
CA ALA A 96 -8.23 13.67 4.13
C ALA A 96 -8.98 14.20 2.89
N LYS A 97 -8.59 13.75 1.69
CA LYS A 97 -9.26 14.14 0.43
C LYS A 97 -10.74 13.75 0.42
N ILE A 98 -11.07 12.55 0.89
CA ILE A 98 -12.46 12.04 0.92
C ILE A 98 -13.33 12.83 1.91
N THR A 99 -12.79 13.20 3.06
CA THR A 99 -13.53 13.83 4.17
C THR A 99 -13.45 15.36 4.15
N GLY A 100 -12.69 15.95 3.22
CA GLY A 100 -12.48 17.40 3.15
C GLY A 100 -11.66 17.97 4.31
N SER A 101 -10.85 17.13 4.97
CA SER A 101 -9.92 17.51 6.06
C SER A 101 -8.48 17.63 5.56
N SER A 102 -7.55 17.99 6.43
CA SER A 102 -6.12 17.97 6.12
C SER A 102 -5.47 16.63 6.50
N GLU A 103 -4.39 16.25 5.79
CA GLU A 103 -3.61 15.05 6.12
C GLU A 103 -3.09 15.08 7.56
N LEU A 104 -2.71 16.26 8.06
CA LEU A 104 -2.23 16.44 9.42
C LEU A 104 -3.30 16.15 10.47
N GLU A 105 -4.55 16.54 10.23
CA GLU A 105 -5.68 16.24 11.13
C GLU A 105 -5.96 14.73 11.17
N VAL A 106 -5.98 14.06 10.02
CA VAL A 106 -6.14 12.60 9.96
C VAL A 106 -4.99 11.90 10.70
N ARG A 107 -3.76 12.33 10.45
CA ARG A 107 -2.56 11.79 11.13
C ARG A 107 -2.64 11.98 12.64
N LYS A 108 -3.00 13.19 13.10
CA LYS A 108 -3.16 13.47 14.53
C LYS A 108 -4.20 12.56 15.15
N LYS A 109 -5.39 12.47 14.56
CA LYS A 109 -6.47 11.60 15.04
C LYS A 109 -6.01 10.14 15.13
N ARG A 110 -5.28 9.65 14.13
CA ARG A 110 -4.73 8.30 14.12
C ARG A 110 -3.73 8.08 15.28
N HIS A 111 -2.86 9.05 15.54
CA HIS A 111 -1.92 8.98 16.67
C HIS A 111 -2.63 9.08 18.02
N ASP A 112 -3.62 9.95 18.16
CA ASP A 112 -4.42 10.09 19.38
C ASP A 112 -5.17 8.78 19.73
N LEU A 113 -5.51 7.98 18.71
CA LEU A 113 -6.12 6.65 18.83
C LEU A 113 -5.09 5.51 18.93
N ASN A 114 -3.79 5.82 19.07
CA ASN A 114 -2.70 4.84 19.12
C ASN A 114 -2.68 3.86 17.91
N ILE A 115 -3.06 4.32 16.72
CA ILE A 115 -3.01 3.50 15.52
C ILE A 115 -1.72 3.81 14.78
N THR A 116 -0.75 2.90 14.90
CA THR A 116 0.55 2.96 14.21
C THR A 116 0.77 1.71 13.39
N ALA A 117 1.52 1.85 12.30
CA ALA A 117 2.00 0.69 11.58
C ALA A 117 3.04 -0.06 12.44
N VAL A 118 3.07 -1.36 12.29
CA VAL A 118 4.09 -2.23 12.85
C VAL A 118 4.95 -2.80 11.75
N PHE A 119 6.13 -3.27 12.11
CA PHE A 119 7.05 -3.94 11.20
C PHE A 119 7.12 -5.41 11.57
N LYS A 120 6.96 -6.26 10.56
CA LYS A 120 7.03 -7.72 10.70
C LYS A 120 8.17 -8.25 9.85
N ARG A 121 8.87 -9.26 10.36
CA ARG A 121 9.92 -9.94 9.59
C ARG A 121 9.30 -10.77 8.47
N ILE A 122 10.02 -10.84 7.36
CA ILE A 122 9.65 -11.76 6.29
C ILE A 122 9.99 -13.16 6.78
N ASP A 123 8.94 -13.96 6.93
CA ASP A 123 9.06 -15.36 7.28
C ASP A 123 9.40 -16.17 6.03
N THR A 124 10.48 -16.94 6.11
CA THR A 124 10.97 -17.77 5.01
C THR A 124 10.71 -19.26 5.22
N CYS A 125 10.16 -19.64 6.38
CA CYS A 125 10.00 -21.04 6.80
C CYS A 125 8.59 -21.33 7.32
N ALA A 126 7.57 -20.66 6.84
CA ALA A 126 6.17 -20.84 7.23
C ALA A 126 5.94 -20.83 8.76
N ALA A 127 6.67 -19.97 9.47
CA ALA A 127 6.68 -19.84 10.92
C ALA A 127 7.11 -21.10 11.71
N GLU A 128 7.70 -22.10 11.06
CA GLU A 128 8.26 -23.28 11.76
C GLU A 128 9.52 -22.94 12.55
N PHE A 129 10.28 -21.93 12.11
CA PHE A 129 11.49 -21.44 12.76
C PHE A 129 11.47 -19.92 12.82
N GLU A 130 12.09 -19.35 13.87
CA GLU A 130 12.22 -17.89 13.96
C GLU A 130 13.04 -17.37 12.77
N ALA A 131 12.44 -16.46 11.98
CA ALA A 131 13.11 -15.85 10.85
C ALA A 131 14.25 -14.95 11.34
N GLN A 132 15.48 -15.22 10.89
CA GLN A 132 16.66 -14.43 11.23
C GLN A 132 17.01 -13.38 10.15
N THR A 133 16.15 -13.25 9.12
CA THR A 133 16.38 -12.29 8.05
C THR A 133 16.23 -10.84 8.55
N PRO A 134 17.05 -9.90 8.08
CA PRO A 134 16.94 -8.50 8.43
C PRO A 134 15.80 -7.78 7.67
N TYR A 135 15.07 -8.50 6.83
CA TYR A 135 14.01 -7.93 5.98
C TYR A 135 12.69 -7.83 6.74
N MET A 136 12.06 -6.66 6.61
CA MET A 136 10.78 -6.37 7.24
C MET A 136 9.82 -5.72 6.26
N TYR A 137 8.54 -5.90 6.49
CA TYR A 137 7.48 -5.14 5.83
C TYR A 137 6.65 -4.38 6.86
N SER A 138 6.04 -3.29 6.44
CA SER A 138 5.17 -2.46 7.28
C SER A 138 3.72 -2.83 7.03
N THR A 139 2.95 -2.97 8.11
CA THR A 139 1.52 -3.30 8.06
C THR A 139 0.75 -2.66 9.19
N TYR A 140 -0.57 -2.54 9.03
CA TYR A 140 -1.51 -2.27 10.11
C TYR A 140 -2.18 -3.59 10.48
N GLU A 141 -2.00 -4.04 11.71
CA GLU A 141 -2.56 -5.30 12.18
C GLU A 141 -3.72 -5.10 13.15
N SER A 142 -4.62 -6.07 13.16
CA SER A 142 -5.59 -6.28 14.22
C SER A 142 -5.35 -7.67 14.77
N PRO A 143 -4.66 -7.82 15.90
CA PRO A 143 -4.34 -9.13 16.43
C PRO A 143 -5.63 -9.84 16.84
N MET A 144 -5.68 -11.16 16.64
CA MET A 144 -6.81 -11.96 17.11
C MET A 144 -6.82 -12.09 18.64
N MET A 145 -5.64 -12.05 19.25
CA MET A 145 -5.44 -12.07 20.71
C MET A 145 -4.21 -11.24 21.07
N GLY A 146 -4.28 -10.51 22.20
CA GLY A 146 -3.18 -9.70 22.71
C GLY A 146 -3.00 -8.36 22.00
N ASP A 147 -1.84 -7.74 22.22
CA ASP A 147 -1.48 -6.46 21.65
C ASP A 147 -0.77 -6.63 20.30
N VAL A 148 -0.81 -5.56 19.50
CA VAL A 148 -0.07 -5.51 18.23
C VAL A 148 1.43 -5.48 18.50
N GLU A 149 2.17 -6.48 18.04
CA GLU A 149 3.61 -6.60 18.23
C GLU A 149 4.39 -6.04 17.03
N CYS A 150 5.40 -5.20 17.33
CA CYS A 150 6.35 -4.71 16.34
C CYS A 150 7.68 -5.49 16.46
N GLU A 151 8.05 -6.24 15.45
CA GLU A 151 9.27 -7.06 15.44
C GLU A 151 10.54 -6.27 15.10
N ALA A 152 10.42 -4.97 14.80
CA ALA A 152 11.58 -4.12 14.53
C ALA A 152 12.49 -3.96 15.75
N ARG A 153 11.94 -4.04 16.97
CA ARG A 153 12.68 -3.94 18.24
C ARG A 153 13.75 -2.85 18.21
N PRO A 154 13.38 -1.56 17.97
CA PRO A 154 14.34 -0.49 17.72
C PRO A 154 15.26 -0.28 18.90
N SER A 155 16.56 -0.14 18.66
CA SER A 155 17.55 0.21 19.68
C SER A 155 17.46 1.70 20.08
N THR A 156 18.24 2.11 21.09
CA THR A 156 18.37 3.52 21.51
C THR A 156 19.42 4.30 20.71
N LYS A 157 20.17 3.62 19.80
CA LYS A 157 21.18 4.26 18.96
C LYS A 157 20.56 5.29 18.01
N THR A 158 21.34 6.29 17.66
CA THR A 158 20.97 7.22 16.58
C THR A 158 20.84 6.46 15.27
N LYS A 159 19.73 6.67 14.56
CA LYS A 159 19.39 5.95 13.34
C LYS A 159 19.48 6.85 12.11
N VAL A 160 19.95 6.28 11.01
CA VAL A 160 19.91 6.93 9.69
C VAL A 160 19.10 6.07 8.74
N ILE A 161 18.07 6.66 8.13
CA ILE A 161 17.27 6.01 7.10
C ILE A 161 17.88 6.32 5.75
N ILE A 162 18.17 5.28 4.97
CA ILE A 162 18.68 5.38 3.61
C ILE A 162 17.54 4.96 2.67
N LEU A 163 17.13 5.87 1.81
CA LEU A 163 16.09 5.60 0.83
C LEU A 163 16.73 5.08 -0.46
N GLY A 164 16.45 3.84 -0.82
CA GLY A 164 16.84 3.25 -2.09
C GLY A 164 16.07 3.81 -3.29
N GLY A 165 16.50 3.46 -4.50
CA GLY A 165 15.94 3.99 -5.75
C GLY A 165 14.54 3.49 -6.13
N GLY A 166 13.89 2.68 -5.28
CA GLY A 166 12.59 2.06 -5.57
C GLY A 166 12.73 0.76 -6.36
N PRO A 167 11.63 0.25 -6.96
CA PRO A 167 11.64 -1.03 -7.67
C PRO A 167 12.55 -0.97 -8.90
N ASN A 168 13.47 -1.93 -9.00
CA ASN A 168 14.33 -2.09 -10.15
C ASN A 168 13.50 -2.52 -11.37
N ARG A 169 13.79 -1.94 -12.52
CA ARG A 169 13.21 -2.36 -13.79
C ARG A 169 13.98 -3.55 -14.34
N ILE A 170 13.35 -4.35 -15.17
CA ILE A 170 14.05 -5.41 -15.92
C ILE A 170 15.23 -4.79 -16.69
N GLY A 171 16.43 -5.36 -16.49
CA GLY A 171 17.68 -4.86 -17.07
C GLY A 171 18.46 -3.89 -16.19
N GLN A 172 17.95 -3.48 -15.04
CA GLN A 172 18.70 -2.78 -14.01
C GLN A 172 19.36 -3.80 -13.09
N GLY A 173 20.64 -3.64 -12.86
CA GLY A 173 21.41 -4.56 -12.04
C GLY A 173 21.57 -4.10 -10.60
N ILE A 174 22.38 -4.86 -9.86
CA ILE A 174 22.72 -4.66 -8.44
C ILE A 174 23.41 -3.30 -8.17
N GLU A 175 23.94 -2.64 -9.17
CA GLU A 175 24.59 -1.34 -9.08
C GLU A 175 23.74 -0.24 -8.47
N PHE A 176 22.41 -0.33 -8.58
CA PHE A 176 21.50 0.64 -7.98
C PHE A 176 21.44 0.55 -6.45
N ASP A 177 21.66 -0.63 -5.90
CA ASP A 177 21.72 -0.85 -4.45
C ASP A 177 23.13 -0.73 -3.89
N TYR A 178 24.16 -0.79 -4.73
CA TYR A 178 25.54 -0.73 -4.32
C TYR A 178 25.86 0.52 -3.49
N CYS A 179 25.50 1.69 -3.96
CA CYS A 179 25.71 2.94 -3.24
C CYS A 179 24.98 2.97 -1.89
N CYS A 180 23.76 2.44 -1.83
CA CYS A 180 22.98 2.37 -0.59
C CYS A 180 23.62 1.42 0.41
N CYS A 181 24.10 0.27 -0.03
CA CYS A 181 24.82 -0.68 0.82
C CYS A 181 26.11 -0.08 1.36
N HIS A 182 26.93 0.57 0.53
CA HIS A 182 28.14 1.23 0.97
C HIS A 182 27.88 2.38 1.95
N ALA A 183 26.80 3.15 1.76
CA ALA A 183 26.37 4.15 2.71
C ALA A 183 25.99 3.51 4.06
N CYS A 184 25.28 2.37 4.04
CA CYS A 184 24.99 1.62 5.27
C CYS A 184 26.27 1.18 5.99
N PHE A 185 27.25 0.61 5.28
CA PHE A 185 28.49 0.17 5.87
C PHE A 185 29.27 1.33 6.51
N ALA A 186 29.48 2.41 5.76
CA ALA A 186 30.20 3.58 6.24
C ALA A 186 29.54 4.21 7.48
N LEU A 187 28.22 4.32 7.51
CA LEU A 187 27.48 4.85 8.66
C LEU A 187 27.54 3.90 9.87
N THR A 188 27.51 2.59 9.63
CA THR A 188 27.64 1.60 10.69
C THR A 188 29.04 1.64 11.33
N GLU A 189 30.11 1.83 10.53
CA GLU A 189 31.48 1.99 11.01
C GLU A 189 31.64 3.19 11.95
N VAL A 190 30.90 4.29 11.72
CA VAL A 190 30.92 5.48 12.59
C VAL A 190 29.88 5.41 13.71
N GLY A 191 29.23 4.25 13.91
CA GLY A 191 28.41 3.95 15.10
C GLY A 191 26.92 4.22 14.97
N TYR A 192 26.42 4.60 13.79
CA TYR A 192 24.98 4.74 13.54
C TYR A 192 24.31 3.37 13.32
N GLU A 193 23.05 3.27 13.69
CA GLU A 193 22.18 2.18 13.23
C GLU A 193 21.57 2.59 11.89
N THR A 194 21.69 1.74 10.87
CA THR A 194 21.21 2.06 9.53
C THR A 194 19.93 1.29 9.21
N ILE A 195 19.01 1.96 8.57
CA ILE A 195 17.74 1.39 8.08
C ILE A 195 17.67 1.69 6.59
N MET A 196 17.80 0.66 5.76
CA MET A 196 17.64 0.82 4.31
C MET A 196 16.20 0.51 3.92
N VAL A 197 15.56 1.45 3.24
CA VAL A 197 14.23 1.28 2.66
C VAL A 197 14.37 1.06 1.16
N ASN A 198 14.12 -0.17 0.73
CA ASN A 198 14.29 -0.59 -0.66
C ASN A 198 13.18 -1.58 -1.06
N CYS A 199 12.99 -1.81 -2.34
CA CYS A 199 12.03 -2.79 -2.86
C CYS A 199 12.47 -4.26 -2.76
N CYS A 200 13.73 -4.55 -2.49
CA CYS A 200 14.31 -5.89 -2.26
C CYS A 200 13.98 -6.97 -3.31
N LEU A 201 13.57 -6.61 -4.49
CA LEU A 201 13.18 -7.56 -5.53
C LEU A 201 14.34 -8.44 -6.03
N LEU A 202 15.58 -7.96 -5.89
CA LEU A 202 16.77 -8.70 -6.32
C LEU A 202 17.12 -9.91 -5.46
N TYR A 203 16.67 -9.93 -4.20
CA TYR A 203 16.96 -11.02 -3.27
C TYR A 203 15.87 -12.09 -3.22
N THR A 204 14.68 -11.79 -3.70
CA THR A 204 13.51 -12.68 -3.62
C THR A 204 13.07 -13.25 -4.97
N SER A 205 13.58 -12.70 -6.08
CA SER A 205 13.29 -13.25 -7.41
C SER A 205 14.26 -14.39 -7.70
N PRO A 206 13.79 -15.64 -7.88
CA PRO A 206 14.64 -16.69 -8.39
C PRO A 206 15.20 -16.25 -9.75
N SER A 207 16.49 -16.42 -9.94
CA SER A 207 17.10 -16.17 -11.23
C SER A 207 16.45 -17.10 -12.27
N PRO A 208 15.99 -16.61 -13.41
CA PRO A 208 15.45 -17.48 -14.46
C PRO A 208 16.50 -18.40 -15.09
N ARG A 209 17.71 -18.43 -14.55
CA ARG A 209 18.84 -19.24 -15.03
C ARG A 209 19.34 -20.24 -14.01
N ASP A 210 18.76 -20.28 -12.81
CA ASP A 210 19.10 -21.25 -11.75
C ASP A 210 18.15 -22.43 -11.81
#